data_cf297eb584115f99c14919875d216bc0
#
_entry.id   cf297eb584115f99c14919875d216bc0
#
_cell.length_a   1.000
_cell.length_b   1.000
_cell.length_c   1.000
_cell.angle_alpha   90.00
_cell.angle_beta   90.00
_cell.angle_gamma   90.00
#
_symmetry.space_group_name_H-M   'P 1'
#
loop_
_entity.id
_entity.type
_entity.pdbx_description
1 polymer ?
#
loop_
_entity_poly.entity_id
_entity_poly.type
_entity_poly.pdbx_seq_one_letter_code
_entity_poly.pdbx_strand_id
1 'polypeptide(L)'
;LAKLGRCGLFSTVPKSFTPGSEIANLTVLGYDVTKDFEGRGSLEAASMGINILDEEMAMRCNLICIEDKKIKNHSAGHISNEEAKELIGFLQENLGNDVVSFYTGVSYRHLLKMKGGNKNLICTPPHDVPGTPFADVMIKAKAPEAQSTANFLNELTLKSQELLENHPINIKRKKEGKDPANSIWLWSPGYRPKMKSIIETYNLKNGAVISPVDLIKGIGVYAGLYPIEVEGATGLFDTNYQGKATAAIEALKEKDFVFLHVEASDEAGHEGNVELKIRTIEDLDKYI
;
A
#
# COMPACT_ATOMS: atom_id res chain seq x y z
N LEU A 1 -8.88 -6.81 31.96
CA LEU A 1 -9.98 -6.61 31.00
C LEU A 1 -10.92 -7.82 30.99
N ALA A 2 -10.43 -9.05 30.75
CA ALA A 2 -11.27 -10.26 30.63
C ALA A 2 -12.16 -10.54 31.85
N LYS A 3 -11.72 -10.22 33.05
CA LYS A 3 -12.51 -10.44 34.30
C LYS A 3 -13.61 -9.39 34.53
N LEU A 4 -13.43 -8.19 34.04
CA LEU A 4 -14.32 -7.04 34.30
C LEU A 4 -15.07 -6.55 33.09
N GLY A 5 -14.61 -6.94 31.90
CA GLY A 5 -15.19 -6.56 30.61
C GLY A 5 -16.24 -7.56 30.11
N ARG A 6 -16.82 -7.23 28.97
CA ARG A 6 -17.66 -8.11 28.20
C ARG A 6 -16.88 -8.57 26.98
N CYS A 7 -16.86 -9.87 26.70
CA CYS A 7 -16.17 -10.46 25.55
C CYS A 7 -17.21 -11.01 24.57
N GLY A 8 -16.86 -11.01 23.28
CA GLY A 8 -17.67 -11.57 22.21
C GLY A 8 -16.80 -11.98 21.02
N LEU A 9 -17.41 -12.65 20.05
CA LEU A 9 -16.79 -12.97 18.76
C LEU A 9 -17.09 -11.85 17.77
N PHE A 10 -16.07 -11.43 17.03
CA PHE A 10 -16.16 -10.41 16.00
C PHE A 10 -15.58 -10.95 14.69
N SER A 11 -16.36 -10.87 13.60
CA SER A 11 -15.90 -11.27 12.27
C SER A 11 -15.24 -10.10 11.58
N THR A 12 -13.92 -10.11 11.49
CA THR A 12 -13.14 -9.03 10.88
C THR A 12 -13.11 -9.07 9.35
N VAL A 13 -13.41 -10.23 8.75
CA VAL A 13 -13.46 -10.40 7.29
C VAL A 13 -14.81 -11.00 6.90
N PRO A 14 -15.66 -10.25 6.19
CA PRO A 14 -16.92 -10.80 5.65
C PRO A 14 -16.65 -11.95 4.67
N LYS A 15 -17.55 -12.95 4.62
CA LYS A 15 -17.40 -14.15 3.78
C LYS A 15 -17.23 -13.87 2.28
N SER A 16 -17.67 -12.73 1.81
CA SER A 16 -17.57 -12.31 0.41
C SER A 16 -16.21 -11.69 0.03
N PHE A 17 -15.32 -11.51 0.99
CA PHE A 17 -14.00 -10.92 0.76
C PHE A 17 -12.88 -11.93 0.98
N THR A 18 -11.84 -11.82 0.19
CA THR A 18 -10.56 -12.47 0.47
C THR A 18 -9.93 -11.83 1.71
N PRO A 19 -9.36 -12.60 2.64
CA PRO A 19 -8.64 -12.05 3.78
C PRO A 19 -7.53 -11.09 3.33
N GLY A 20 -7.47 -9.92 3.99
CA GLY A 20 -6.48 -8.88 3.74
C GLY A 20 -6.53 -7.84 4.84
N SER A 21 -5.38 -7.20 5.11
CA SER A 21 -5.23 -6.20 6.16
C SER A 21 -6.16 -5.00 5.96
N GLU A 22 -6.40 -4.59 4.70
CA GLU A 22 -7.34 -3.51 4.39
C GLU A 22 -8.77 -3.82 4.82
N ILE A 23 -9.23 -5.04 4.56
CA ILE A 23 -10.59 -5.47 4.91
C ILE A 23 -10.75 -5.60 6.42
N ALA A 24 -9.79 -6.28 7.07
CA ALA A 24 -9.83 -6.50 8.51
C ALA A 24 -9.78 -5.18 9.30
N ASN A 25 -8.85 -4.28 8.95
CA ASN A 25 -8.69 -3.01 9.67
C ASN A 25 -9.85 -2.05 9.44
N LEU A 26 -10.41 -1.96 8.23
CA LEU A 26 -11.64 -1.19 7.98
C LEU A 26 -12.80 -1.72 8.82
N THR A 27 -12.97 -3.05 8.87
CA THR A 27 -14.04 -3.68 9.66
C THR A 27 -13.85 -3.44 11.17
N VAL A 28 -12.60 -3.53 11.68
CA VAL A 28 -12.29 -3.23 13.09
C VAL A 28 -12.63 -1.78 13.44
N LEU A 29 -12.40 -0.85 12.52
CA LEU A 29 -12.77 0.56 12.69
C LEU A 29 -14.27 0.85 12.51
N GLY A 30 -15.08 -0.19 12.22
CA GLY A 30 -16.54 -0.09 12.14
C GLY A 30 -17.09 0.27 10.74
N TYR A 31 -16.26 0.20 9.71
CA TYR A 31 -16.70 0.46 8.33
C TYR A 31 -17.35 -0.77 7.68
N ASP A 32 -18.33 -0.52 6.82
CA ASP A 32 -18.93 -1.54 5.96
C ASP A 32 -18.08 -1.68 4.69
N VAL A 33 -17.16 -2.63 4.68
CA VAL A 33 -16.24 -2.83 3.55
C VAL A 33 -16.93 -3.11 2.22
N THR A 34 -18.20 -3.53 2.24
CA THR A 34 -18.98 -3.72 1.00
C THR A 34 -19.32 -2.40 0.32
N LYS A 35 -19.32 -1.29 1.05
CA LYS A 35 -19.65 0.06 0.59
C LYS A 35 -18.45 1.01 0.59
N ASP A 36 -17.59 0.86 1.62
CA ASP A 36 -16.56 1.84 1.92
C ASP A 36 -15.20 1.49 1.29
N PHE A 37 -14.98 0.21 0.91
CA PHE A 37 -13.73 -0.20 0.29
C PHE A 37 -13.77 -0.01 -1.23
N GLU A 38 -12.97 0.93 -1.72
CA GLU A 38 -12.90 1.28 -3.14
C GLU A 38 -11.63 0.79 -3.84
N GLY A 39 -10.73 0.10 -3.12
CA GLY A 39 -9.48 -0.44 -3.60
C GLY A 39 -8.26 0.09 -2.84
N ARG A 40 -7.16 -0.64 -2.90
CA ARG A 40 -5.97 -0.39 -2.09
C ARG A 40 -5.16 0.83 -2.57
N GLY A 41 -5.14 1.09 -3.88
CA GLY A 41 -4.32 2.17 -4.44
C GLY A 41 -4.62 3.54 -3.85
N SER A 42 -5.90 3.85 -3.61
CA SER A 42 -6.30 5.12 -2.99
C SER A 42 -5.89 5.22 -1.52
N LEU A 43 -5.88 4.11 -0.78
CA LEU A 43 -5.42 4.09 0.61
C LEU A 43 -3.92 4.39 0.69
N GLU A 44 -3.13 3.82 -0.21
CA GLU A 44 -1.69 4.12 -0.29
C GLU A 44 -1.43 5.56 -0.75
N ALA A 45 -2.26 6.11 -1.65
CA ALA A 45 -2.20 7.53 -2.01
C ALA A 45 -2.38 8.44 -0.78
N ALA A 46 -3.37 8.14 0.06
CA ALA A 46 -3.65 8.91 1.26
C ALA A 46 -2.47 8.87 2.26
N SER A 47 -1.80 7.71 2.42
CA SER A 47 -0.61 7.60 3.28
C SER A 47 0.55 8.47 2.79
N MET A 48 0.65 8.68 1.48
CA MET A 48 1.64 9.54 0.84
C MET A 48 1.24 11.03 0.83
N GLY A 49 0.09 11.39 1.42
CA GLY A 49 -0.46 12.75 1.38
C GLY A 49 -1.00 13.16 0.00
N ILE A 50 -1.21 12.20 -0.91
CA ILE A 50 -1.72 12.44 -2.26
C ILE A 50 -3.24 12.41 -2.22
N ASN A 51 -3.86 13.55 -2.50
CA ASN A 51 -5.31 13.64 -2.59
C ASN A 51 -5.81 13.05 -3.91
N ILE A 52 -6.80 12.16 -3.81
CA ILE A 52 -7.51 11.56 -4.96
C ILE A 52 -8.89 12.20 -5.01
N LEU A 53 -9.21 12.80 -6.15
CA LEU A 53 -10.53 13.39 -6.40
C LEU A 53 -11.53 12.29 -6.82
N ASP A 54 -12.82 12.63 -6.82
CA ASP A 54 -13.87 11.65 -7.09
C ASP A 54 -13.79 11.03 -8.51
N GLU A 55 -13.26 11.79 -9.48
CA GLU A 55 -13.05 11.33 -10.85
C GLU A 55 -11.64 10.72 -11.10
N GLU A 56 -10.84 10.56 -10.07
CA GLU A 56 -9.49 10.02 -10.16
C GLU A 56 -9.40 8.60 -9.62
N MET A 57 -8.50 7.83 -10.21
CA MET A 57 -8.12 6.49 -9.79
C MET A 57 -6.64 6.48 -9.41
N ALA A 58 -6.32 5.84 -8.31
CA ALA A 58 -4.94 5.58 -7.92
C ALA A 58 -4.61 4.10 -8.07
N MET A 59 -3.36 3.80 -8.43
CA MET A 59 -2.85 2.44 -8.55
C MET A 59 -1.46 2.34 -7.94
N ARG A 60 -1.14 1.19 -7.36
CA ARG A 60 0.24 0.87 -7.06
C ARG A 60 1.04 0.81 -8.36
N CYS A 61 2.23 1.39 -8.30
CA CYS A 61 3.18 1.42 -9.41
C CYS A 61 4.53 0.90 -8.90
N ASN A 62 4.80 -0.38 -9.08
CA ASN A 62 6.08 -0.93 -8.68
C ASN A 62 7.11 -0.72 -9.78
N LEU A 63 8.36 -0.41 -9.40
CA LEU A 63 9.52 -0.61 -10.27
C LEU A 63 9.94 -2.09 -10.15
N ILE A 64 9.97 -2.80 -11.28
CA ILE A 64 10.29 -4.22 -11.35
C ILE A 64 11.43 -4.50 -12.31
N CYS A 65 12.05 -5.67 -12.20
CA CYS A 65 12.99 -6.19 -13.18
C CYS A 65 12.32 -7.20 -14.12
N ILE A 66 12.39 -6.94 -15.42
CA ILE A 66 12.03 -7.88 -16.47
C ILE A 66 13.31 -8.35 -17.15
N GLU A 67 13.49 -9.67 -17.28
CA GLU A 67 14.58 -10.32 -17.99
C GLU A 67 14.01 -11.46 -18.84
N ASP A 68 14.47 -11.60 -20.07
CA ASP A 68 13.99 -12.60 -21.02
C ASP A 68 12.45 -12.62 -21.16
N LYS A 69 11.84 -11.44 -21.19
CA LYS A 69 10.37 -11.23 -21.22
C LYS A 69 9.61 -11.83 -20.03
N LYS A 70 10.29 -12.11 -18.91
CA LYS A 70 9.69 -12.63 -17.67
C LYS A 70 9.87 -11.66 -16.53
N ILE A 71 8.95 -11.68 -15.58
CA ILE A 71 9.08 -10.94 -14.31
C ILE A 71 10.16 -11.65 -13.49
N LYS A 72 11.37 -11.09 -13.46
CA LYS A 72 12.50 -11.64 -12.72
C LYS A 72 12.41 -11.30 -11.25
N ASN A 73 12.13 -10.03 -10.95
CA ASN A 73 12.17 -9.51 -9.60
C ASN A 73 11.17 -8.37 -9.43
N HIS A 74 10.23 -8.54 -8.51
CA HIS A 74 9.15 -7.59 -8.24
C HIS A 74 9.59 -6.30 -7.52
N SER A 75 10.82 -6.26 -7.00
CA SER A 75 11.39 -5.14 -6.25
C SER A 75 12.61 -4.51 -6.94
N ALA A 76 12.90 -4.92 -8.20
CA ALA A 76 14.11 -4.52 -8.90
C ALA A 76 15.38 -4.68 -8.03
N GLY A 77 15.50 -5.82 -7.30
CA GLY A 77 16.62 -6.09 -6.39
C GLY A 77 16.70 -5.10 -5.22
N HIS A 78 15.57 -4.73 -4.66
CA HIS A 78 15.46 -3.73 -3.57
C HIS A 78 16.15 -2.42 -3.93
N ILE A 79 15.72 -1.81 -5.04
CA ILE A 79 16.24 -0.53 -5.52
C ILE A 79 16.25 0.53 -4.41
N SER A 80 17.30 1.37 -4.37
CA SER A 80 17.39 2.44 -3.38
C SER A 80 16.36 3.55 -3.62
N ASN A 81 16.06 4.34 -2.59
CA ASN A 81 15.13 5.47 -2.69
C ASN A 81 15.63 6.53 -3.68
N GLU A 82 16.93 6.78 -3.72
CA GLU A 82 17.57 7.77 -4.59
C GLU A 82 17.43 7.36 -6.07
N GLU A 83 17.82 6.13 -6.39
CA GLU A 83 17.72 5.60 -7.76
C GLU A 83 16.25 5.55 -8.21
N ALA A 84 15.36 5.09 -7.35
CA ALA A 84 13.94 5.00 -7.65
C ALA A 84 13.29 6.38 -7.88
N LYS A 85 13.65 7.38 -7.06
CA LYS A 85 13.17 8.75 -7.20
C LYS A 85 13.56 9.34 -8.56
N GLU A 86 14.80 9.10 -9.01
CA GLU A 86 15.27 9.57 -10.31
C GLU A 86 14.51 8.89 -11.46
N LEU A 87 14.32 7.55 -11.40
CA LEU A 87 13.58 6.82 -12.43
C LEU A 87 12.10 7.22 -12.50
N ILE A 88 11.44 7.41 -11.36
CA ILE A 88 10.02 7.85 -11.33
C ILE A 88 9.90 9.30 -11.80
N GLY A 89 10.85 10.18 -11.43
CA GLY A 89 10.92 11.55 -11.96
C GLY A 89 11.06 11.55 -13.48
N PHE A 90 11.95 10.73 -14.01
CA PHE A 90 12.13 10.57 -15.45
C PHE A 90 10.86 10.06 -16.16
N LEU A 91 10.15 9.10 -15.56
CA LEU A 91 8.86 8.64 -16.10
C LEU A 91 7.79 9.73 -16.03
N GLN A 92 7.75 10.52 -14.94
CA GLN A 92 6.83 11.66 -14.84
C GLN A 92 7.09 12.70 -15.94
N GLU A 93 8.35 13.00 -16.26
CA GLU A 93 8.73 13.95 -17.32
C GLU A 93 8.36 13.45 -18.71
N ASN A 94 8.45 12.15 -18.98
CA ASN A 94 8.29 11.58 -20.32
C ASN A 94 6.89 10.99 -20.59
N LEU A 95 6.18 10.51 -19.57
CA LEU A 95 4.86 9.87 -19.68
C LEU A 95 3.77 10.61 -18.91
N GLY A 96 4.14 11.44 -17.92
CA GLY A 96 3.19 12.24 -17.15
C GLY A 96 2.51 13.30 -18.00
N ASN A 97 1.23 13.54 -17.76
CA ASN A 97 0.42 14.53 -18.46
C ASN A 97 -0.84 14.88 -17.65
N ASP A 98 -1.80 15.59 -18.24
CA ASP A 98 -3.05 16.00 -17.58
C ASP A 98 -3.94 14.82 -17.15
N VAL A 99 -3.71 13.62 -17.68
CA VAL A 99 -4.45 12.39 -17.36
C VAL A 99 -3.71 11.52 -16.36
N VAL A 100 -2.37 11.46 -16.44
CA VAL A 100 -1.55 10.53 -15.65
C VAL A 100 -0.43 11.26 -14.93
N SER A 101 -0.26 10.95 -13.65
CA SER A 101 0.85 11.43 -12.83
C SER A 101 1.48 10.29 -12.03
N PHE A 102 2.82 10.31 -11.97
CA PHE A 102 3.62 9.35 -11.20
C PHE A 102 4.12 10.01 -9.92
N TYR A 103 4.04 9.30 -8.81
CA TYR A 103 4.48 9.79 -7.50
C TYR A 103 5.48 8.83 -6.89
N THR A 104 6.61 9.37 -6.46
CA THR A 104 7.68 8.61 -5.81
C THR A 104 7.24 8.19 -4.40
N GLY A 105 7.35 6.91 -4.12
CA GLY A 105 7.19 6.32 -2.80
C GLY A 105 8.52 5.82 -2.25
N VAL A 106 8.52 4.65 -1.60
CA VAL A 106 9.69 4.07 -0.93
C VAL A 106 10.19 2.85 -1.68
N SER A 107 11.51 2.80 -1.96
CA SER A 107 12.17 1.71 -2.69
C SER A 107 11.48 1.47 -4.04
N TYR A 108 11.00 0.28 -4.29
CA TYR A 108 10.31 -0.10 -5.52
C TYR A 108 8.80 0.24 -5.55
N ARG A 109 8.24 0.76 -4.45
CA ARG A 109 6.79 1.02 -4.29
C ARG A 109 6.48 2.47 -4.55
N HIS A 110 5.76 2.74 -5.60
CA HIS A 110 5.35 4.08 -6.06
C HIS A 110 3.86 4.08 -6.36
N LEU A 111 3.34 5.22 -6.77
CA LEU A 111 1.93 5.42 -7.10
C LEU A 111 1.78 6.03 -8.48
N LEU A 112 0.77 5.55 -9.21
CA LEU A 112 0.22 6.20 -10.39
C LEU A 112 -1.15 6.74 -10.04
N LYS A 113 -1.40 8.01 -10.37
CA LYS A 113 -2.72 8.63 -10.33
C LYS A 113 -3.20 8.89 -11.74
N MET A 114 -4.44 8.53 -12.03
CA MET A 114 -5.07 8.67 -13.34
C MET A 114 -6.40 9.41 -13.20
N LYS A 115 -6.60 10.44 -14.00
CA LYS A 115 -7.88 11.12 -14.14
C LYS A 115 -8.81 10.29 -15.03
N GLY A 116 -10.01 10.03 -14.55
CA GLY A 116 -10.89 9.05 -15.18
C GLY A 116 -10.40 7.62 -14.98
N GLY A 117 -10.70 6.74 -15.91
CA GLY A 117 -10.38 5.31 -15.86
C GLY A 117 -11.43 4.49 -15.13
N ASN A 118 -11.43 3.19 -15.42
CA ASN A 118 -12.35 2.23 -14.82
C ASN A 118 -11.57 1.19 -14.01
N LYS A 119 -11.84 1.10 -12.70
CA LYS A 119 -11.15 0.17 -11.77
C LYS A 119 -11.54 -1.29 -11.94
N ASN A 120 -12.54 -1.61 -12.77
CA ASN A 120 -12.95 -3.00 -13.04
C ASN A 120 -11.90 -3.74 -13.86
N LEU A 121 -10.73 -3.90 -13.30
CA LEU A 121 -9.55 -4.49 -13.89
C LEU A 121 -9.16 -5.78 -13.16
N ILE A 122 -8.58 -6.71 -13.89
CA ILE A 122 -7.86 -7.85 -13.34
C ILE A 122 -6.38 -7.46 -13.38
N CYS A 123 -5.79 -7.28 -12.22
CA CYS A 123 -4.39 -6.96 -12.05
C CYS A 123 -3.72 -8.06 -11.23
N THR A 124 -2.54 -8.49 -11.64
CA THR A 124 -1.77 -9.51 -10.95
C THR A 124 -0.66 -8.84 -10.13
N PRO A 125 -0.56 -9.08 -8.80
CA PRO A 125 0.56 -8.60 -8.02
C PRO A 125 1.88 -9.19 -8.54
N PRO A 126 2.94 -8.40 -8.74
CA PRO A 126 4.16 -8.91 -9.39
C PRO A 126 4.95 -9.90 -8.51
N HIS A 127 4.73 -9.91 -7.19
CA HIS A 127 5.36 -10.84 -6.27
C HIS A 127 4.72 -12.25 -6.29
N ASP A 128 3.51 -12.38 -6.84
CA ASP A 128 2.83 -13.68 -6.94
C ASP A 128 3.26 -14.48 -8.18
N VAL A 129 3.95 -13.83 -9.12
CA VAL A 129 4.21 -14.40 -10.46
C VAL A 129 5.68 -14.27 -10.92
N PRO A 130 6.68 -14.54 -10.04
CA PRO A 130 8.07 -14.54 -10.47
C PRO A 130 8.32 -15.63 -11.54
N GLY A 131 9.12 -15.32 -12.54
CA GLY A 131 9.43 -16.22 -13.66
C GLY A 131 8.35 -16.34 -14.73
N THR A 132 7.19 -15.73 -14.54
CA THR A 132 6.10 -15.75 -15.52
C THR A 132 6.36 -14.74 -16.65
N PRO A 133 6.06 -15.09 -17.93
CA PRO A 133 6.07 -14.12 -19.00
C PRO A 133 5.15 -12.94 -18.69
N PHE A 134 5.69 -11.72 -18.73
CA PHE A 134 4.92 -10.54 -18.31
C PHE A 134 3.68 -10.33 -19.18
N ALA A 135 3.73 -10.72 -20.48
CA ALA A 135 2.61 -10.58 -21.40
C ALA A 135 1.37 -11.40 -20.99
N ASP A 136 1.55 -12.53 -20.29
CA ASP A 136 0.46 -13.41 -19.87
C ASP A 136 -0.35 -12.81 -18.71
N VAL A 137 0.30 -11.93 -17.92
CA VAL A 137 -0.23 -11.36 -16.67
C VAL A 137 -0.46 -9.84 -16.75
N MET A 138 -0.43 -9.27 -17.95
CA MET A 138 -0.82 -7.88 -18.21
C MET A 138 -2.26 -7.62 -17.75
N ILE A 139 -2.59 -6.37 -17.51
CA ILE A 139 -3.92 -5.94 -17.04
C ILE A 139 -4.99 -6.35 -18.05
N LYS A 140 -6.07 -6.95 -17.53
CA LYS A 140 -7.26 -7.32 -18.32
C LYS A 140 -8.50 -6.59 -17.79
N ALA A 141 -9.41 -6.25 -18.66
CA ALA A 141 -10.71 -5.69 -18.25
C ALA A 141 -11.61 -6.79 -17.67
N LYS A 142 -12.31 -6.50 -16.57
CA LYS A 142 -13.38 -7.37 -16.03
C LYS A 142 -14.69 -7.19 -16.79
N ALA A 143 -14.87 -6.04 -17.43
CA ALA A 143 -16.05 -5.68 -18.18
C ALA A 143 -15.66 -4.81 -19.40
N PRO A 144 -16.46 -4.78 -20.46
CA PRO A 144 -16.14 -4.02 -21.69
C PRO A 144 -15.81 -2.55 -21.47
N GLU A 145 -16.45 -1.90 -20.49
CA GLU A 145 -16.27 -0.49 -20.15
C GLU A 145 -14.87 -0.19 -19.59
N ALA A 146 -14.17 -1.21 -19.10
CA ALA A 146 -12.81 -1.09 -18.56
C ALA A 146 -11.73 -1.36 -19.62
N GLN A 147 -12.10 -1.77 -20.84
CA GLN A 147 -11.13 -2.20 -21.87
C GLN A 147 -10.19 -1.08 -22.30
N SER A 148 -10.71 0.14 -22.46
CA SER A 148 -9.89 1.31 -22.82
C SER A 148 -8.86 1.63 -21.74
N THR A 149 -9.27 1.53 -20.48
CA THR A 149 -8.38 1.73 -19.32
C THR A 149 -7.30 0.64 -19.27
N ALA A 150 -7.66 -0.63 -19.44
CA ALA A 150 -6.69 -1.73 -19.47
C ALA A 150 -5.66 -1.54 -20.58
N ASN A 151 -6.09 -1.20 -21.79
CA ASN A 151 -5.21 -0.96 -22.93
C ASN A 151 -4.24 0.19 -22.66
N PHE A 152 -4.75 1.31 -22.15
CA PHE A 152 -3.94 2.49 -21.83
C PHE A 152 -2.86 2.18 -20.78
N LEU A 153 -3.23 1.50 -19.68
CA LEU A 153 -2.29 1.14 -18.61
C LEU A 153 -1.22 0.14 -19.09
N ASN A 154 -1.60 -0.79 -19.95
CA ASN A 154 -0.67 -1.72 -20.58
C ASN A 154 0.31 -0.99 -21.51
N GLU A 155 -0.18 -0.02 -22.30
CA GLU A 155 0.66 0.82 -23.13
C GLU A 155 1.68 1.64 -22.32
N LEU A 156 1.25 2.21 -21.17
CA LEU A 156 2.17 2.89 -20.24
C LEU A 156 3.25 1.94 -19.72
N THR A 157 2.89 0.71 -19.37
CA THR A 157 3.84 -0.31 -18.92
C THR A 157 4.88 -0.60 -20.00
N LEU A 158 4.46 -0.82 -21.26
CA LEU A 158 5.36 -1.08 -22.39
C LEU A 158 6.26 0.12 -22.68
N LYS A 159 5.71 1.34 -22.71
CA LYS A 159 6.49 2.57 -22.91
C LYS A 159 7.53 2.78 -21.81
N SER A 160 7.19 2.42 -20.55
CA SER A 160 8.17 2.48 -19.47
C SER A 160 9.37 1.57 -19.70
N GLN A 161 9.16 0.38 -20.27
CA GLN A 161 10.25 -0.54 -20.61
C GLN A 161 11.19 0.06 -21.65
N GLU A 162 10.63 0.67 -22.70
CA GLU A 162 11.41 1.33 -23.77
C GLU A 162 12.29 2.46 -23.19
N LEU A 163 11.73 3.27 -22.30
CA LEU A 163 12.42 4.41 -21.68
C LEU A 163 13.46 3.99 -20.64
N LEU A 164 13.12 3.02 -19.80
CA LEU A 164 13.94 2.62 -18.68
C LEU A 164 15.08 1.67 -19.06
N GLU A 165 14.96 0.91 -20.15
CA GLU A 165 15.95 -0.11 -20.56
C GLU A 165 17.36 0.47 -20.69
N ASN A 166 17.49 1.67 -21.27
CA ASN A 166 18.76 2.36 -21.51
C ASN A 166 19.00 3.55 -20.56
N HIS A 167 18.23 3.69 -19.50
CA HIS A 167 18.45 4.74 -18.52
C HIS A 167 19.81 4.56 -17.83
N PRO A 168 20.61 5.64 -17.59
CA PRO A 168 21.94 5.54 -17.00
C PRO A 168 22.02 4.74 -15.70
N ILE A 169 21.03 4.89 -14.83
CA ILE A 169 20.90 4.09 -13.59
C ILE A 169 20.84 2.59 -13.91
N ASN A 170 20.00 2.19 -14.86
CA ASN A 170 19.84 0.78 -15.21
C ASN A 170 21.06 0.21 -15.92
N ILE A 171 21.76 0.99 -16.76
CA ILE A 171 23.05 0.63 -17.32
C ILE A 171 24.09 0.40 -16.23
N LYS A 172 24.15 1.30 -15.23
CA LYS A 172 25.05 1.17 -14.07
C LYS A 172 24.71 -0.08 -13.27
N ARG A 173 23.42 -0.29 -12.93
CA ARG A 173 22.97 -1.47 -12.17
C ARG A 173 23.34 -2.78 -12.85
N LYS A 174 23.12 -2.88 -14.15
CA LYS A 174 23.53 -4.06 -14.96
C LYS A 174 25.03 -4.30 -14.90
N LYS A 175 25.87 -3.24 -15.00
CA LYS A 175 27.35 -3.36 -14.87
C LYS A 175 27.80 -3.81 -13.48
N GLU A 176 27.04 -3.45 -12.45
CA GLU A 176 27.29 -3.86 -11.06
C GLU A 176 26.69 -5.24 -10.71
N GLY A 177 26.08 -5.93 -11.68
CA GLY A 177 25.43 -7.23 -11.45
C GLY A 177 24.13 -7.14 -10.64
N LYS A 178 23.54 -5.96 -10.57
CA LYS A 178 22.25 -5.71 -9.91
C LYS A 178 21.10 -5.80 -10.91
N ASP A 179 19.92 -6.21 -10.43
CA ASP A 179 18.71 -6.19 -11.23
C ASP A 179 18.33 -4.76 -11.65
N PRO A 180 18.17 -4.46 -12.95
CA PRO A 180 17.69 -3.15 -13.38
C PRO A 180 16.22 -2.96 -13.02
N ALA A 181 15.82 -1.72 -12.77
CA ALA A 181 14.42 -1.33 -12.63
C ALA A 181 13.88 -0.88 -14.01
N ASN A 182 13.69 -1.84 -14.90
CA ASN A 182 13.45 -1.59 -16.31
C ASN A 182 11.99 -1.66 -16.75
N SER A 183 11.05 -1.74 -15.80
CA SER A 183 9.61 -1.66 -16.05
C SER A 183 8.87 -1.13 -14.87
N ILE A 184 7.78 -0.38 -15.10
CA ILE A 184 6.74 -0.24 -14.08
C ILE A 184 5.81 -1.45 -14.13
N TRP A 185 5.13 -1.69 -12.99
CA TRP A 185 4.06 -2.67 -12.88
C TRP A 185 2.88 -2.07 -12.13
N LEU A 186 1.75 -1.93 -12.85
CA LEU A 186 0.56 -1.28 -12.34
C LEU A 186 -0.43 -2.31 -11.82
N TRP A 187 -0.91 -2.13 -10.57
CA TRP A 187 -1.83 -3.05 -9.95
C TRP A 187 -2.61 -2.41 -8.81
N SER A 188 -3.62 -3.12 -8.30
CA SER A 188 -4.44 -2.69 -7.16
C SER A 188 -5.08 -1.30 -7.34
N PRO A 189 -5.91 -1.09 -8.40
CA PRO A 189 -6.61 0.17 -8.61
C PRO A 189 -7.58 0.48 -7.47
N GLY A 190 -7.78 1.77 -7.19
CA GLY A 190 -8.73 2.23 -6.21
C GLY A 190 -9.23 3.65 -6.51
N TYR A 191 -10.51 3.89 -6.27
CA TYR A 191 -11.08 5.22 -6.22
C TYR A 191 -11.00 5.80 -4.81
N ARG A 192 -11.26 7.08 -4.67
CA ARG A 192 -11.43 7.71 -3.35
C ARG A 192 -12.55 7.01 -2.58
N PRO A 193 -12.27 6.44 -1.38
CA PRO A 193 -13.32 5.88 -0.55
C PRO A 193 -14.29 6.96 -0.09
N LYS A 194 -15.59 6.63 -0.10
CA LYS A 194 -16.66 7.51 0.42
C LYS A 194 -16.89 7.27 1.91
N MET A 195 -15.81 7.06 2.63
CA MET A 195 -15.83 6.80 4.08
C MET A 195 -16.25 8.04 4.85
N LYS A 196 -17.22 7.88 5.75
CA LYS A 196 -17.51 8.90 6.75
C LYS A 196 -16.43 8.87 7.83
N SER A 197 -15.93 10.04 8.22
CA SER A 197 -14.92 10.13 9.27
C SER A 197 -15.42 9.49 10.59
N ILE A 198 -14.53 8.75 11.29
CA ILE A 198 -14.78 8.26 12.65
C ILE A 198 -15.08 9.43 13.57
N ILE A 199 -14.37 10.55 13.39
CA ILE A 199 -14.55 11.76 14.19
C ILE A 199 -15.99 12.26 14.11
N GLU A 200 -16.55 12.35 12.93
CA GLU A 200 -17.95 12.75 12.72
C GLU A 200 -18.93 11.66 13.18
N THR A 201 -18.63 10.40 12.90
CA THR A 201 -19.54 9.27 13.20
C THR A 201 -19.76 9.10 14.70
N TYR A 202 -18.74 9.29 15.51
CA TYR A 202 -18.80 9.12 16.97
C TYR A 202 -18.77 10.43 17.74
N ASN A 203 -18.91 11.57 17.04
CA ASN A 203 -18.91 12.91 17.65
C ASN A 203 -17.67 13.18 18.52
N LEU A 204 -16.51 12.78 17.99
CA LEU A 204 -15.22 13.04 18.62
C LEU A 204 -14.70 14.42 18.16
N LYS A 205 -13.80 15.03 18.93
CA LYS A 205 -13.15 16.28 18.52
C LYS A 205 -12.02 16.03 17.53
N ASN A 206 -11.22 15.01 17.79
CA ASN A 206 -10.08 14.65 16.95
C ASN A 206 -9.59 13.23 17.27
N GLY A 207 -8.68 12.72 16.43
CA GLY A 207 -8.06 11.40 16.63
C GLY A 207 -6.75 11.28 15.89
N ALA A 208 -6.01 10.22 16.19
CA ALA A 208 -4.74 9.92 15.55
C ALA A 208 -4.61 8.45 15.14
N VAL A 209 -3.74 8.18 14.16
CA VAL A 209 -3.31 6.84 13.77
C VAL A 209 -1.80 6.72 13.92
N ILE A 210 -1.35 5.63 14.53
CA ILE A 210 0.07 5.29 14.68
C ILE A 210 0.31 3.95 14.00
N SER A 211 0.97 3.99 12.84
CA SER A 211 1.39 2.80 12.09
C SER A 211 2.51 3.15 11.11
N PRO A 212 3.56 2.33 10.99
CA PRO A 212 4.55 2.46 9.93
C PRO A 212 4.06 1.88 8.59
N VAL A 213 2.95 1.14 8.59
CA VAL A 213 2.38 0.50 7.42
C VAL A 213 1.53 1.49 6.64
N ASP A 214 1.93 1.81 5.40
CA ASP A 214 1.28 2.82 4.57
C ASP A 214 -0.22 2.55 4.38
N LEU A 215 -0.60 1.29 4.17
CA LEU A 215 -1.99 0.89 4.04
C LEU A 215 -2.84 1.31 5.25
N ILE A 216 -2.34 1.05 6.45
CA ILE A 216 -3.04 1.36 7.72
C ILE A 216 -3.08 2.86 7.96
N LYS A 217 -1.97 3.55 7.64
CA LYS A 217 -1.92 5.02 7.66
C LYS A 217 -2.98 5.62 6.75
N GLY A 218 -3.09 5.12 5.53
CA GLY A 218 -4.08 5.58 4.56
C GLY A 218 -5.52 5.35 5.02
N ILE A 219 -5.81 4.20 5.63
CA ILE A 219 -7.12 3.95 6.27
C ILE A 219 -7.39 5.00 7.34
N GLY A 220 -6.41 5.25 8.22
CA GLY A 220 -6.51 6.27 9.27
C GLY A 220 -6.80 7.66 8.72
N VAL A 221 -6.10 8.08 7.66
CA VAL A 221 -6.30 9.38 7.01
C VAL A 221 -7.74 9.51 6.47
N TYR A 222 -8.24 8.51 5.74
CA TYR A 222 -9.63 8.54 5.26
C TYR A 222 -10.66 8.46 6.39
N ALA A 223 -10.30 7.82 7.51
CA ALA A 223 -11.10 7.80 8.73
C ALA A 223 -11.09 9.13 9.49
N GLY A 224 -10.36 10.15 9.01
CA GLY A 224 -10.25 11.46 9.65
C GLY A 224 -9.22 11.52 10.78
N LEU A 225 -8.31 10.56 10.86
CA LEU A 225 -7.28 10.48 11.89
C LEU A 225 -5.97 11.14 11.41
N TYR A 226 -5.30 11.82 12.33
CA TYR A 226 -3.99 12.43 12.06
C TYR A 226 -2.87 11.36 12.19
N PRO A 227 -2.03 11.17 11.18
CA PRO A 227 -0.92 10.22 11.26
C PRO A 227 0.20 10.75 12.16
N ILE A 228 0.64 9.93 13.11
CA ILE A 228 1.79 10.20 13.98
C ILE A 228 2.92 9.27 13.59
N GLU A 229 4.07 9.85 13.24
CA GLU A 229 5.30 9.12 12.96
C GLU A 229 6.04 8.83 14.27
N VAL A 230 6.57 7.61 14.39
CA VAL A 230 7.36 7.18 15.54
C VAL A 230 8.71 6.70 15.07
N GLU A 231 9.78 7.30 15.58
CA GLU A 231 11.14 6.93 15.23
C GLU A 231 11.43 5.45 15.59
N GLY A 232 12.01 4.70 14.64
CA GLY A 232 12.28 3.28 14.79
C GLY A 232 11.05 2.38 14.74
N ALA A 233 9.86 2.93 14.43
CA ALA A 233 8.70 2.10 14.15
C ALA A 233 8.83 1.46 12.77
N THR A 234 8.72 0.13 12.74
CA THR A 234 8.69 -0.70 11.54
C THR A 234 7.41 -1.53 11.49
N GLY A 235 7.12 -2.16 10.34
CA GLY A 235 6.09 -3.20 10.22
C GLY A 235 6.55 -4.56 10.74
N LEU A 236 7.84 -4.70 11.10
CA LEU A 236 8.47 -5.96 11.47
C LEU A 236 8.49 -6.17 12.99
N PHE A 237 9.00 -7.32 13.40
CA PHE A 237 9.07 -7.76 14.80
C PHE A 237 10.11 -7.00 15.65
N ASP A 238 11.04 -6.28 15.03
CA ASP A 238 12.03 -5.42 15.67
C ASP A 238 11.54 -3.96 15.86
N THR A 239 10.26 -3.72 15.66
CA THR A 239 9.65 -2.39 15.77
C THR A 239 9.84 -1.77 17.16
N ASN A 240 9.86 -0.43 17.22
CA ASN A 240 9.90 0.32 18.47
C ASN A 240 8.55 0.29 19.21
N TYR A 241 8.24 -0.81 19.92
CA TYR A 241 7.01 -0.99 20.70
C TYR A 241 6.83 0.13 21.73
N GLN A 242 7.87 0.37 22.55
CA GLN A 242 7.82 1.40 23.59
C GLN A 242 7.57 2.79 23.02
N GLY A 243 8.19 3.13 21.90
CA GLY A 243 7.96 4.41 21.22
C GLY A 243 6.53 4.55 20.73
N LYS A 244 5.96 3.49 20.18
CA LYS A 244 4.56 3.45 19.75
C LYS A 244 3.60 3.64 20.93
N ALA A 245 3.82 2.93 22.04
CA ALA A 245 3.01 3.08 23.26
C ALA A 245 3.11 4.49 23.83
N THR A 246 4.32 5.02 23.95
CA THR A 246 4.55 6.39 24.44
C THR A 246 3.85 7.41 23.57
N ALA A 247 3.98 7.32 22.24
CA ALA A 247 3.31 8.23 21.30
C ALA A 247 1.78 8.17 21.43
N ALA A 248 1.21 6.98 21.65
CA ALA A 248 -0.22 6.81 21.86
C ALA A 248 -0.69 7.49 23.17
N ILE A 249 0.03 7.29 24.27
CA ILE A 249 -0.27 7.92 25.56
C ILE A 249 -0.18 9.45 25.46
N GLU A 250 0.87 9.97 24.82
CA GLU A 250 1.02 11.41 24.63
C GLU A 250 -0.10 11.98 23.75
N ALA A 251 -0.44 11.28 22.67
CA ALA A 251 -1.54 11.69 21.80
C ALA A 251 -2.88 11.74 22.56
N LEU A 252 -3.17 10.78 23.44
CA LEU A 252 -4.42 10.72 24.21
C LEU A 252 -4.56 11.84 25.24
N LYS A 253 -3.53 12.64 25.53
CA LYS A 253 -3.66 13.84 26.35
C LYS A 253 -4.45 14.95 25.63
N GLU A 254 -4.46 14.94 24.30
CA GLU A 254 -5.08 15.97 23.45
C GLU A 254 -6.09 15.40 22.44
N LYS A 255 -6.09 14.09 22.22
CA LYS A 255 -6.94 13.39 21.26
C LYS A 255 -7.96 12.53 21.98
N ASP A 256 -9.17 12.49 21.46
CA ASP A 256 -10.24 11.63 21.99
C ASP A 256 -10.09 10.16 21.57
N PHE A 257 -9.33 9.91 20.48
CA PHE A 257 -9.16 8.57 19.92
C PHE A 257 -7.76 8.38 19.31
N VAL A 258 -7.16 7.21 19.56
CA VAL A 258 -5.90 6.80 18.90
C VAL A 258 -6.06 5.38 18.37
N PHE A 259 -5.80 5.22 17.08
CA PHE A 259 -5.66 3.91 16.43
C PHE A 259 -4.18 3.53 16.37
N LEU A 260 -3.75 2.70 17.31
CA LEU A 260 -2.40 2.15 17.36
C LEU A 260 -2.37 0.77 16.70
N HIS A 261 -1.55 0.62 15.67
CA HIS A 261 -1.39 -0.62 14.93
C HIS A 261 0.03 -1.19 15.07
N VAL A 262 0.11 -2.50 15.32
CA VAL A 262 1.36 -3.27 15.41
C VAL A 262 1.25 -4.51 14.54
N GLU A 263 2.06 -4.57 13.47
CA GLU A 263 2.07 -5.66 12.47
C GLU A 263 2.91 -6.86 12.90
N ALA A 264 3.85 -6.66 13.83
CA ALA A 264 4.92 -7.60 14.18
C ALA A 264 4.48 -9.07 14.34
N SER A 265 3.33 -9.30 14.98
CA SER A 265 2.83 -10.66 15.20
C SER A 265 2.26 -11.28 13.93
N ASP A 266 1.76 -10.49 12.99
CA ASP A 266 1.29 -10.94 11.68
C ASP A 266 2.49 -11.40 10.83
N GLU A 267 3.54 -10.59 10.73
CA GLU A 267 4.78 -10.92 10.02
C GLU A 267 5.43 -12.19 10.55
N ALA A 268 5.48 -12.36 11.89
CA ALA A 268 5.97 -13.61 12.48
C ALA A 268 5.13 -14.84 12.09
N GLY A 269 3.82 -14.63 11.87
CA GLY A 269 2.91 -15.64 11.33
C GLY A 269 3.24 -15.99 9.88
N HIS A 270 3.51 -14.99 9.04
CA HIS A 270 3.91 -15.18 7.64
C HIS A 270 5.24 -15.92 7.49
N GLU A 271 6.20 -15.69 8.40
CA GLU A 271 7.45 -16.44 8.43
C GLU A 271 7.28 -17.92 8.90
N GLY A 272 6.11 -18.29 9.42
CA GLY A 272 5.88 -19.61 9.98
C GLY A 272 6.73 -19.90 11.23
N ASN A 273 7.28 -18.89 11.88
CA ASN A 273 8.16 -18.99 13.03
C ASN A 273 7.37 -18.90 14.34
N VAL A 274 7.09 -20.05 14.96
CA VAL A 274 6.27 -20.17 16.18
C VAL A 274 6.89 -19.44 17.37
N GLU A 275 8.20 -19.57 17.56
CA GLU A 275 8.91 -18.92 18.69
C GLU A 275 8.89 -17.40 18.54
N LEU A 276 9.12 -16.90 17.33
CA LEU A 276 9.01 -15.48 17.03
C LEU A 276 7.59 -14.96 17.24
N LYS A 277 6.57 -15.74 16.84
CA LYS A 277 5.15 -15.39 17.07
C LYS A 277 4.82 -15.25 18.56
N ILE A 278 5.27 -16.18 19.39
CA ILE A 278 5.08 -16.13 20.84
C ILE A 278 5.78 -14.87 21.40
N ARG A 279 7.05 -14.66 21.04
CA ARG A 279 7.82 -13.50 21.49
C ARG A 279 7.14 -12.18 21.12
N THR A 280 6.66 -12.02 19.89
CA THR A 280 5.99 -10.79 19.47
C THR A 280 4.69 -10.52 20.23
N ILE A 281 3.97 -11.57 20.67
CA ILE A 281 2.78 -11.44 21.52
C ILE A 281 3.18 -11.04 22.96
N GLU A 282 4.25 -11.62 23.49
CA GLU A 282 4.80 -11.25 24.81
C GLU A 282 5.30 -9.80 24.83
N ASP A 283 5.97 -9.37 23.74
CA ASP A 283 6.42 -7.99 23.59
C ASP A 283 5.22 -7.01 23.51
N LEU A 284 4.14 -7.39 22.82
CA LEU A 284 2.89 -6.62 22.81
C LEU A 284 2.33 -6.46 24.23
N ASP A 285 2.17 -7.55 24.99
CA ASP A 285 1.64 -7.52 26.36
C ASP A 285 2.53 -6.72 27.32
N LYS A 286 3.83 -6.70 27.08
CA LYS A 286 4.81 -5.99 27.93
C LYS A 286 4.84 -4.48 27.66
N TYR A 287 4.73 -4.05 26.42
CA TYR A 287 5.05 -2.66 26.04
C TYR A 287 3.81 -1.84 25.63
N ILE A 288 2.72 -2.48 25.22
CA ILE A 288 1.47 -1.83 24.80
C ILE A 288 0.38 -2.05 25.85
#